data_fec6619091df304842af33e19eb46759
#
_entry.id   fec6619091df304842af33e19eb46759
#
_cell.length_a   1.000
_cell.length_b   1.000
_cell.length_c   1.000
_cell.angle_alpha   90.00
_cell.angle_beta   90.00
_cell.angle_gamma   90.00
#
_symmetry.space_group_name_H-M   'P 1'
#
loop_
_entity.id
_entity.type
_entity.pdbx_description
1 polymer ?
#
loop_
_entity_poly.entity_id
_entity_poly.type
_entity_poly.pdbx_seq_one_letter_code
_entity_poly.pdbx_strand_id
1 'polypeptide(L)'
;MISKLSSRKEHLGVVAPSAHADKTAAKRHAVRNAPDVSVELPYKAPYDWGAMLSVFRAHQLPHLESVDDRGYERVVRTSQGMGWFRVAEGAKEHSLQLSVWNGGEEDIANISQSARRMFDLDADPDVVREAMNADPYLFSIWKRHPGLRVTRSWSGFETMLTTILGQVVSVSFGRTLADELMKAGGTKARHPKNGELIHLFPNAEQLLTADLSVVRTSESRRTAIRSLAMLVADGTLEWEHPLPPKELRKTLLGVPGIGAWTAEYVAMRGFHDDDAFPATDYALKQELKRHAEVDVNRVRPWRAYAAIALWKSYAEAKGTPYDPVV
;
A
#
# COMPACT_ATOMS: atom_id res chain seq x y z
N MET A 1 20.26 -30.29 -82.46
CA MET A 1 19.60 -29.14 -83.12
C MET A 1 19.02 -28.24 -82.05
N ILE A 2 19.43 -27.06 -82.09
CA ILE A 2 19.28 -25.96 -81.18
C ILE A 2 17.88 -25.36 -81.32
N SER A 3 17.19 -25.02 -80.25
CA SER A 3 16.23 -23.89 -80.23
C SER A 3 16.15 -23.22 -78.89
N LYS A 4 16.41 -21.92 -78.89
CA LYS A 4 16.35 -20.94 -77.81
C LYS A 4 14.91 -20.72 -77.39
N LEU A 5 14.68 -20.57 -76.06
CA LEU A 5 13.52 -19.86 -75.54
C LEU A 5 13.95 -18.88 -74.43
N SER A 6 13.57 -17.68 -74.72
CA SER A 6 13.82 -16.42 -73.96
C SER A 6 13.13 -16.40 -72.62
N SER A 7 13.85 -16.00 -71.57
CA SER A 7 13.34 -15.71 -70.23
C SER A 7 12.77 -14.32 -70.18
N ARG A 8 11.48 -14.15 -69.81
CA ARG A 8 10.90 -12.93 -69.32
C ARG A 8 11.03 -12.90 -67.77
N LYS A 9 11.74 -11.93 -67.25
CA LYS A 9 11.72 -11.56 -65.84
C LYS A 9 10.52 -10.65 -65.59
N GLU A 10 9.56 -11.10 -64.80
CA GLU A 10 8.55 -10.23 -64.21
C GLU A 10 9.10 -9.62 -62.93
N HIS A 11 9.14 -8.28 -62.88
CA HIS A 11 9.43 -7.51 -61.69
C HIS A 11 8.22 -7.51 -60.76
N LEU A 12 8.28 -8.23 -59.65
CA LEU A 12 7.37 -8.03 -58.48
C LEU A 12 7.88 -6.81 -57.73
N GLY A 13 7.10 -5.74 -57.82
CA GLY A 13 7.29 -4.53 -57.03
C GLY A 13 7.02 -4.79 -55.54
N VAL A 14 8.06 -4.71 -54.73
CA VAL A 14 7.93 -4.67 -53.28
C VAL A 14 7.43 -3.29 -52.89
N VAL A 15 6.17 -3.19 -52.46
CA VAL A 15 5.59 -1.98 -51.86
C VAL A 15 6.13 -1.91 -50.44
N ALA A 16 6.95 -0.91 -50.15
CA ALA A 16 7.40 -0.58 -48.81
C ALA A 16 6.19 -0.14 -47.94
N PRO A 17 6.07 -0.58 -46.67
CA PRO A 17 5.01 -0.11 -45.80
C PRO A 17 5.21 1.38 -45.50
N SER A 18 4.11 2.14 -45.66
CA SER A 18 4.09 3.60 -45.47
C SER A 18 4.45 3.99 -44.04
N ALA A 19 5.41 4.89 -43.89
CA ALA A 19 5.95 5.44 -42.67
C ALA A 19 4.99 6.42 -41.96
N HIS A 20 3.66 6.25 -42.10
CA HIS A 20 2.67 7.19 -41.53
C HIS A 20 1.90 6.66 -40.31
N ALA A 21 2.04 5.38 -39.91
CA ALA A 21 1.31 4.82 -38.77
C ALA A 21 2.01 5.02 -37.42
N ASP A 22 3.29 5.43 -37.39
CA ASP A 22 4.10 5.41 -36.15
C ASP A 22 4.24 6.78 -35.45
N LYS A 23 3.84 7.88 -36.10
CA LYS A 23 3.95 9.22 -35.50
C LYS A 23 2.80 9.58 -34.55
N THR A 24 1.70 8.86 -34.58
CA THR A 24 0.53 9.10 -33.70
C THR A 24 0.62 8.36 -32.38
N ALA A 25 1.33 7.24 -32.34
CA ALA A 25 1.57 6.47 -31.11
C ALA A 25 2.65 7.13 -30.21
N ALA A 26 3.68 7.74 -30.81
CA ALA A 26 4.76 8.41 -30.08
C ALA A 26 4.32 9.73 -29.40
N LYS A 27 3.25 10.36 -29.87
CA LYS A 27 2.73 11.62 -29.27
C LYS A 27 1.88 11.45 -28.00
N ARG A 28 1.51 10.22 -27.61
CA ARG A 28 0.68 9.97 -26.45
C ARG A 28 1.44 9.73 -25.13
N HIS A 29 2.77 9.74 -25.13
CA HIS A 29 3.61 9.49 -23.95
C HIS A 29 4.37 10.73 -23.48
N ALA A 30 3.97 11.92 -23.87
CA ALA A 30 4.42 13.13 -23.18
C ALA A 30 3.86 13.09 -21.76
N VAL A 31 4.72 12.96 -20.74
CA VAL A 31 4.34 13.10 -19.33
C VAL A 31 3.52 14.36 -19.21
N ARG A 32 2.24 14.27 -18.86
CA ARG A 32 1.41 15.44 -18.55
C ARG A 32 2.01 16.07 -17.30
N ASN A 33 2.63 17.21 -17.42
CA ASN A 33 3.27 17.92 -16.30
C ASN A 33 2.27 18.42 -15.28
N ALA A 34 1.03 18.71 -15.68
CA ALA A 34 -0.03 19.15 -14.79
C ALA A 34 -1.01 18.00 -14.48
N PRO A 35 -1.53 17.91 -13.24
CA PRO A 35 -2.60 16.97 -12.91
C PRO A 35 -3.90 17.35 -13.64
N ASP A 36 -4.74 16.33 -13.90
CA ASP A 36 -6.07 16.58 -14.47
C ASP A 36 -7.01 17.18 -13.40
N VAL A 37 -6.85 16.75 -12.15
CA VAL A 37 -7.61 17.27 -10.99
C VAL A 37 -6.69 17.33 -9.77
N SER A 38 -6.90 18.36 -8.93
CA SER A 38 -6.28 18.48 -7.62
C SER A 38 -7.30 18.87 -6.57
N VAL A 39 -7.20 18.26 -5.38
CA VAL A 39 -8.10 18.49 -4.24
C VAL A 39 -7.29 18.68 -2.97
N GLU A 40 -7.71 19.67 -2.17
CA GLU A 40 -7.19 19.84 -0.80
C GLU A 40 -7.87 18.85 0.14
N LEU A 41 -7.07 18.14 0.91
CA LEU A 41 -7.49 17.19 1.95
C LEU A 41 -7.17 17.77 3.32
N PRO A 42 -8.11 18.46 3.98
CA PRO A 42 -7.88 19.02 5.30
C PRO A 42 -7.75 17.94 6.36
N TYR A 43 -6.97 18.22 7.40
CA TYR A 43 -6.80 17.39 8.59
C TYR A 43 -6.77 18.25 9.86
N LYS A 44 -6.98 17.66 11.03
CA LYS A 44 -6.77 18.33 12.33
C LYS A 44 -5.29 18.29 12.71
N ALA A 45 -4.71 19.45 12.99
CA ALA A 45 -3.35 19.55 13.51
C ALA A 45 -3.30 19.12 15.00
N PRO A 46 -2.12 18.67 15.47
CA PRO A 46 -0.87 18.50 14.76
C PRO A 46 -0.83 17.22 13.90
N TYR A 47 0.09 17.19 12.91
CA TYR A 47 0.28 16.08 11.99
C TYR A 47 1.77 15.95 11.61
N ASP A 48 2.37 14.79 11.83
CA ASP A 48 3.75 14.50 11.49
C ASP A 48 3.84 13.85 10.11
N TRP A 49 3.85 14.70 9.06
CA TRP A 49 3.96 14.26 7.66
C TRP A 49 5.26 13.50 7.39
N GLY A 50 6.37 13.93 7.99
CA GLY A 50 7.66 13.26 7.85
C GLY A 50 7.68 11.83 8.39
N ALA A 51 7.10 11.63 9.58
CA ALA A 51 6.95 10.29 10.16
C ALA A 51 6.04 9.41 9.28
N MET A 52 4.95 9.96 8.75
CA MET A 52 4.04 9.26 7.83
C MET A 52 4.77 8.80 6.57
N LEU A 53 5.51 9.69 5.91
CA LEU A 53 6.28 9.37 4.70
C LEU A 53 7.40 8.35 4.96
N SER A 54 8.02 8.37 6.16
CA SER A 54 9.08 7.41 6.48
C SER A 54 8.57 5.97 6.47
N VAL A 55 7.37 5.74 7.01
CA VAL A 55 6.72 4.41 7.00
C VAL A 55 6.38 3.97 5.58
N PHE A 56 5.74 4.83 4.78
CA PHE A 56 5.44 4.50 3.38
C PHE A 56 6.69 4.23 2.56
N ARG A 57 7.78 4.98 2.77
CA ARG A 57 9.05 4.77 2.08
C ARG A 57 9.67 3.41 2.38
N ALA A 58 9.60 2.95 3.64
CA ALA A 58 10.10 1.64 4.02
C ALA A 58 9.31 0.50 3.35
N HIS A 59 7.99 0.65 3.22
CA HIS A 59 7.07 -0.41 2.78
C HIS A 59 6.54 -0.24 1.35
N GLN A 60 6.99 0.76 0.59
CA GLN A 60 6.49 1.02 -0.77
C GLN A 60 6.57 -0.22 -1.67
N LEU A 61 5.49 -0.48 -2.41
CA LEU A 61 5.43 -1.54 -3.41
C LEU A 61 6.25 -1.16 -4.64
N PRO A 62 7.20 -2.01 -5.08
CA PRO A 62 8.02 -1.72 -6.25
C PRO A 62 7.17 -1.40 -7.49
N HIS A 63 7.57 -0.40 -8.24
CA HIS A 63 6.94 0.05 -9.50
C HIS A 63 5.51 0.60 -9.37
N LEU A 64 4.80 0.34 -8.28
CA LEU A 64 3.46 0.88 -8.04
C LEU A 64 3.49 2.14 -7.17
N GLU A 65 4.43 2.21 -6.24
CA GLU A 65 4.54 3.30 -5.27
C GLU A 65 5.90 3.95 -5.33
N SER A 66 5.92 5.24 -5.09
CA SER A 66 7.14 6.04 -4.96
C SER A 66 6.97 7.05 -3.83
N VAL A 67 7.96 7.15 -2.95
CA VAL A 67 7.96 8.09 -1.82
C VAL A 67 9.24 8.89 -1.85
N ASP A 68 9.12 10.22 -2.02
CA ASP A 68 10.20 11.17 -1.87
C ASP A 68 10.04 12.02 -0.60
N ASP A 69 10.90 13.03 -0.39
CA ASP A 69 10.84 13.89 0.81
C ASP A 69 9.63 14.85 0.80
N ARG A 70 8.91 14.94 -0.30
CA ARG A 70 7.80 15.86 -0.50
C ARG A 70 6.45 15.16 -0.60
N GLY A 71 6.40 13.83 -0.82
CA GLY A 71 5.12 13.17 -0.95
C GLY A 71 5.18 11.70 -1.33
N TYR A 72 4.00 11.17 -1.46
CA TYR A 72 3.71 9.79 -1.82
C TYR A 72 3.02 9.76 -3.17
N GLU A 73 3.43 8.86 -4.05
CA GLU A 73 2.81 8.60 -5.35
C GLU A 73 2.38 7.14 -5.47
N ARG A 74 1.28 6.90 -6.17
CA ARG A 74 0.81 5.55 -6.47
C ARG A 74 0.16 5.47 -7.84
N VAL A 75 0.47 4.40 -8.57
CA VAL A 75 -0.21 4.02 -9.81
C VAL A 75 -1.54 3.33 -9.46
N VAL A 76 -2.60 3.73 -10.12
CA VAL A 76 -3.96 3.21 -9.90
C VAL A 76 -4.69 2.97 -11.22
N ARG A 77 -5.71 2.11 -11.19
CA ARG A 77 -6.71 2.06 -12.27
C ARG A 77 -7.70 3.20 -12.08
N THR A 78 -8.05 3.84 -13.17
CA THR A 78 -9.07 4.90 -13.24
C THR A 78 -10.11 4.55 -14.29
N SER A 79 -11.18 5.31 -14.35
CA SER A 79 -12.19 5.23 -15.41
C SER A 79 -11.60 5.50 -16.81
N GLN A 80 -10.47 6.20 -16.89
CA GLN A 80 -9.76 6.52 -18.13
C GLN A 80 -8.61 5.56 -18.46
N GLY A 81 -8.41 4.49 -17.66
CA GLY A 81 -7.36 3.49 -17.84
C GLY A 81 -6.32 3.50 -16.72
N MET A 82 -5.03 3.52 -17.07
CA MET A 82 -3.97 3.62 -16.05
C MET A 82 -3.71 5.07 -15.73
N GLY A 83 -3.93 5.44 -14.47
CA GLY A 83 -3.62 6.74 -13.89
C GLY A 83 -2.64 6.62 -12.73
N TRP A 84 -2.36 7.73 -12.11
CA TRP A 84 -1.57 7.81 -10.89
C TRP A 84 -1.98 9.04 -10.08
N PHE A 85 -1.72 8.99 -8.80
CA PHE A 85 -1.94 10.12 -7.93
C PHE A 85 -0.70 10.44 -7.09
N ARG A 86 -0.63 11.69 -6.63
CA ARG A 86 0.35 12.15 -5.65
C ARG A 86 -0.36 12.83 -4.49
N VAL A 87 0.12 12.55 -3.27
CA VAL A 87 -0.25 13.29 -2.07
C VAL A 87 1.01 13.98 -1.55
N ALA A 88 0.90 15.27 -1.29
CA ALA A 88 1.97 16.12 -0.77
C ALA A 88 1.40 17.15 0.20
N GLU A 89 2.25 17.94 0.87
CA GLU A 89 1.77 19.06 1.68
C GLU A 89 0.97 20.04 0.83
N GLY A 90 -0.19 20.48 1.33
CA GLY A 90 -1.08 21.41 0.66
C GLY A 90 -0.59 22.84 0.75
N ALA A 91 -1.15 23.70 -0.12
CA ALA A 91 -0.89 25.14 -0.05
C ALA A 91 -1.59 25.81 1.15
N LYS A 92 -2.69 25.22 1.62
CA LYS A 92 -3.42 25.69 2.79
C LYS A 92 -2.84 25.05 4.03
N GLU A 93 -2.82 25.83 5.10
CA GLU A 93 -2.43 25.34 6.42
C GLU A 93 -3.32 24.15 6.83
N HIS A 94 -2.72 23.12 7.45
CA HIS A 94 -3.39 21.91 7.89
C HIS A 94 -4.12 21.14 6.77
N SER A 95 -3.52 21.09 5.59
CA SER A 95 -4.03 20.29 4.48
C SER A 95 -2.93 19.52 3.76
N LEU A 96 -3.30 18.40 3.13
CA LEU A 96 -2.53 17.75 2.10
C LEU A 96 -3.17 18.04 0.75
N GLN A 97 -2.38 18.10 -0.31
CA GLN A 97 -2.87 18.19 -1.69
C GLN A 97 -2.83 16.81 -2.33
N LEU A 98 -3.98 16.34 -2.79
CA LEU A 98 -4.10 15.21 -3.69
C LEU A 98 -4.16 15.71 -5.12
N SER A 99 -3.28 15.20 -5.97
CA SER A 99 -3.26 15.45 -7.41
C SER A 99 -3.41 14.12 -8.16
N VAL A 100 -4.27 14.09 -9.18
CA VAL A 100 -4.58 12.89 -9.97
C VAL A 100 -4.31 13.14 -11.44
N TRP A 101 -3.70 12.20 -12.11
CA TRP A 101 -3.44 12.18 -13.55
C TRP A 101 -4.12 10.99 -14.21
N ASN A 102 -4.70 11.23 -15.35
CA ASN A 102 -5.50 10.29 -16.14
C ASN A 102 -6.68 9.70 -15.33
N GLY A 103 -7.46 10.59 -14.69
CA GLY A 103 -8.64 10.26 -13.90
C GLY A 103 -9.76 11.28 -14.08
N GLY A 104 -11.01 10.86 -13.86
CA GLY A 104 -12.20 11.68 -13.88
C GLY A 104 -12.65 12.12 -12.48
N GLU A 105 -13.81 12.81 -12.42
CA GLU A 105 -14.39 13.29 -11.14
C GLU A 105 -14.73 12.15 -10.18
N GLU A 106 -15.23 11.02 -10.69
CA GLU A 106 -15.52 9.85 -9.85
C GLU A 106 -14.25 9.24 -9.27
N ASP A 107 -13.17 9.16 -10.07
CA ASP A 107 -11.89 8.65 -9.60
C ASP A 107 -11.32 9.53 -8.48
N ILE A 108 -11.43 10.87 -8.61
CA ILE A 108 -10.92 11.78 -7.58
C ILE A 108 -11.66 11.59 -6.25
N ALA A 109 -12.97 11.35 -6.27
CA ALA A 109 -13.76 11.10 -5.07
C ALA A 109 -13.29 9.81 -4.35
N ASN A 110 -13.16 8.71 -5.09
CA ASN A 110 -12.72 7.42 -4.58
C ASN A 110 -11.27 7.45 -4.07
N ILE A 111 -10.36 8.08 -4.84
CA ILE A 111 -8.96 8.23 -4.44
C ILE A 111 -8.83 9.14 -3.22
N SER A 112 -9.62 10.23 -3.13
CA SER A 112 -9.65 11.12 -1.96
C SER A 112 -10.07 10.38 -0.70
N GLN A 113 -11.13 9.58 -0.76
CA GLN A 113 -11.59 8.79 0.37
C GLN A 113 -10.53 7.78 0.82
N SER A 114 -9.90 7.10 -0.14
CA SER A 114 -8.82 6.14 0.16
C SER A 114 -7.58 6.83 0.73
N ALA A 115 -7.18 7.99 0.17
CA ALA A 115 -6.09 8.80 0.69
C ALA A 115 -6.37 9.28 2.12
N ARG A 116 -7.58 9.78 2.42
CA ARG A 116 -7.95 10.16 3.79
C ARG A 116 -7.76 9.02 4.77
N ARG A 117 -8.19 7.80 4.39
CA ARG A 117 -7.99 6.60 5.22
C ARG A 117 -6.51 6.24 5.36
N MET A 118 -5.75 6.19 4.24
CA MET A 118 -4.32 5.83 4.25
C MET A 118 -3.50 6.70 5.18
N PHE A 119 -3.75 8.01 5.12
CA PHE A 119 -3.01 9.02 5.86
C PHE A 119 -3.66 9.39 7.20
N ASP A 120 -4.75 8.69 7.59
CA ASP A 120 -5.44 8.89 8.87
C ASP A 120 -5.86 10.35 9.11
N LEU A 121 -6.38 11.01 8.04
CA LEU A 121 -6.65 12.46 8.05
C LEU A 121 -7.90 12.82 8.86
N ASP A 122 -8.80 11.87 9.08
CA ASP A 122 -10.04 12.07 9.84
C ASP A 122 -9.86 11.86 11.35
N ALA A 123 -8.67 11.40 11.77
CA ALA A 123 -8.37 11.24 13.19
C ALA A 123 -8.40 12.59 13.93
N ASP A 124 -8.98 12.58 15.12
CA ASP A 124 -8.98 13.73 16.03
C ASP A 124 -7.81 13.60 17.03
N PRO A 125 -6.73 14.40 16.88
CA PRO A 125 -5.57 14.31 17.76
C PRO A 125 -5.88 14.68 19.21
N ASP A 126 -6.91 15.50 19.48
CA ASP A 126 -7.30 15.83 20.83
C ASP A 126 -7.98 14.66 21.53
N VAL A 127 -8.84 13.92 20.81
CA VAL A 127 -9.47 12.70 21.34
C VAL A 127 -8.41 11.64 21.64
N VAL A 128 -7.47 11.43 20.73
CA VAL A 128 -6.38 10.47 20.94
C VAL A 128 -5.50 10.88 22.11
N ARG A 129 -5.12 12.16 22.20
CA ARG A 129 -4.32 12.70 23.30
C ARG A 129 -5.02 12.51 24.65
N GLU A 130 -6.33 12.78 24.71
CA GLU A 130 -7.12 12.57 25.94
C GLU A 130 -7.13 11.09 26.35
N ALA A 131 -7.32 10.18 25.39
CA ALA A 131 -7.24 8.74 25.67
C ALA A 131 -5.85 8.34 26.19
N MET A 132 -4.76 8.83 25.56
CA MET A 132 -3.38 8.53 26.00
C MET A 132 -3.09 9.04 27.41
N ASN A 133 -3.80 10.08 27.88
CA ASN A 133 -3.65 10.60 29.25
C ASN A 133 -4.02 9.58 30.35
N ALA A 134 -4.74 8.52 30.01
CA ALA A 134 -5.03 7.42 30.93
C ALA A 134 -3.78 6.60 31.35
N ASP A 135 -2.67 6.73 30.61
CA ASP A 135 -1.40 6.08 30.94
C ASP A 135 -0.26 7.12 30.90
N PRO A 136 0.45 7.36 32.03
CA PRO A 136 1.47 8.41 32.11
C PRO A 136 2.62 8.26 31.11
N TYR A 137 3.04 7.02 30.79
CA TYR A 137 4.12 6.79 29.84
C TYR A 137 3.67 7.06 28.40
N LEU A 138 2.53 6.51 27.98
CA LEU A 138 1.97 6.78 26.65
C LEU A 138 1.71 8.27 26.46
N PHE A 139 1.17 8.96 27.47
CA PHE A 139 0.97 10.39 27.40
C PHE A 139 2.29 11.16 27.25
N SER A 140 3.37 10.72 27.92
CA SER A 140 4.69 11.35 27.78
C SER A 140 5.21 11.28 26.35
N ILE A 141 4.98 10.15 25.63
CA ILE A 141 5.35 9.99 24.22
C ILE A 141 4.50 10.93 23.35
N TRP A 142 3.19 10.94 23.53
CA TRP A 142 2.30 11.82 22.77
C TRP A 142 2.60 13.30 22.96
N LYS A 143 3.03 13.71 24.13
CA LYS A 143 3.50 15.11 24.35
C LYS A 143 4.73 15.46 23.54
N ARG A 144 5.63 14.50 23.30
CA ARG A 144 6.82 14.71 22.45
C ARG A 144 6.50 14.63 20.98
N HIS A 145 5.51 13.81 20.59
CA HIS A 145 5.15 13.49 19.20
C HIS A 145 3.63 13.65 18.96
N PRO A 146 3.09 14.85 19.11
CA PRO A 146 1.63 15.03 19.10
C PRO A 146 1.00 14.84 17.72
N GLY A 147 1.81 14.79 16.66
CA GLY A 147 1.36 14.63 15.27
C GLY A 147 1.36 13.19 14.76
N LEU A 148 1.66 12.20 15.59
CA LEU A 148 1.66 10.79 15.16
C LEU A 148 0.25 10.36 14.69
N ARG A 149 0.23 9.50 13.67
CA ARG A 149 -0.97 8.91 13.09
C ARG A 149 -0.76 7.43 12.80
N VAL A 150 -1.85 6.69 12.76
CA VAL A 150 -1.80 5.29 12.31
C VAL A 150 -1.67 5.28 10.79
N THR A 151 -0.49 4.90 10.27
CA THR A 151 -0.33 4.65 8.83
C THR A 151 -1.20 3.48 8.42
N ARG A 152 -2.12 3.70 7.48
CA ARG A 152 -2.99 2.64 6.99
C ARG A 152 -2.63 2.28 5.55
N SER A 153 -3.32 1.34 4.95
CA SER A 153 -3.01 0.86 3.60
C SER A 153 -4.02 1.33 2.56
N TRP A 154 -3.60 1.27 1.30
CA TRP A 154 -4.48 1.47 0.15
C TRP A 154 -5.56 0.39 0.07
N SER A 155 -5.18 -0.87 0.35
CA SER A 155 -6.05 -2.03 0.25
C SER A 155 -5.78 -3.01 1.40
N GLY A 156 -6.83 -3.46 2.07
CA GLY A 156 -6.73 -4.53 3.07
C GLY A 156 -6.18 -5.83 2.49
N PHE A 157 -6.53 -6.14 1.23
CA PHE A 157 -6.02 -7.34 0.55
C PHE A 157 -4.50 -7.26 0.31
N GLU A 158 -4.01 -6.12 -0.22
CA GLU A 158 -2.56 -5.91 -0.36
C GLU A 158 -1.84 -6.04 0.99
N THR A 159 -2.41 -5.46 2.05
CA THR A 159 -1.84 -5.55 3.40
C THR A 159 -1.76 -6.99 3.90
N MET A 160 -2.82 -7.78 3.74
CA MET A 160 -2.79 -9.19 4.13
C MET A 160 -1.66 -9.94 3.44
N LEU A 161 -1.53 -9.79 2.12
CA LEU A 161 -0.55 -10.53 1.33
C LEU A 161 0.88 -10.08 1.61
N THR A 162 1.11 -8.76 1.66
CA THR A 162 2.45 -8.21 1.95
C THR A 162 2.89 -8.53 3.38
N THR A 163 1.96 -8.53 4.34
CA THR A 163 2.25 -8.93 5.73
C THR A 163 2.66 -10.40 5.82
N ILE A 164 1.97 -11.31 5.11
CA ILE A 164 2.36 -12.74 5.06
C ILE A 164 3.74 -12.91 4.42
N LEU A 165 4.00 -12.22 3.32
CA LEU A 165 5.30 -12.28 2.64
C LEU A 165 6.44 -11.70 3.49
N GLY A 166 6.13 -10.69 4.31
CA GLY A 166 7.07 -10.02 5.22
C GLY A 166 7.36 -10.76 6.54
N GLN A 167 6.62 -11.84 6.86
CA GLN A 167 6.86 -12.59 8.10
C GLN A 167 8.29 -13.14 8.18
N VAL A 168 9.02 -12.83 9.27
CA VAL A 168 10.34 -13.39 9.58
C VAL A 168 11.39 -13.16 8.46
N VAL A 169 11.25 -12.07 7.73
CA VAL A 169 12.23 -11.63 6.72
C VAL A 169 12.49 -10.14 6.86
N SER A 170 13.59 -9.64 6.28
CA SER A 170 13.83 -8.20 6.24
C SER A 170 12.78 -7.48 5.39
N VAL A 171 12.50 -6.22 5.70
CA VAL A 171 11.55 -5.38 4.93
C VAL A 171 11.92 -5.34 3.44
N SER A 172 13.23 -5.22 3.12
CA SER A 172 13.71 -5.23 1.73
C SER A 172 13.42 -6.55 1.00
N PHE A 173 13.56 -7.68 1.69
CA PHE A 173 13.24 -8.98 1.10
C PHE A 173 11.73 -9.19 0.98
N GLY A 174 10.93 -8.71 1.94
CA GLY A 174 9.47 -8.70 1.83
C GLY A 174 8.99 -7.94 0.58
N ARG A 175 9.59 -6.78 0.28
CA ARG A 175 9.32 -6.01 -0.95
C ARG A 175 9.69 -6.80 -2.22
N THR A 176 10.80 -7.54 -2.20
CA THR A 176 11.18 -8.43 -3.32
C THR A 176 10.14 -9.53 -3.52
N LEU A 177 9.64 -10.14 -2.45
CA LEU A 177 8.60 -11.17 -2.53
C LEU A 177 7.26 -10.59 -3.03
N ALA A 178 6.92 -9.36 -2.67
CA ALA A 178 5.74 -8.67 -3.20
C ALA A 178 5.87 -8.41 -4.71
N ASP A 179 7.06 -8.01 -5.19
CA ASP A 179 7.34 -7.86 -6.63
C ASP A 179 7.22 -9.20 -7.38
N GLU A 180 7.73 -10.29 -6.80
CA GLU A 180 7.56 -11.63 -7.37
C GLU A 180 6.09 -12.05 -7.43
N LEU A 181 5.30 -11.75 -6.39
CA LEU A 181 3.87 -12.03 -6.37
C LEU A 181 3.14 -11.23 -7.48
N MET A 182 3.47 -9.95 -7.63
CA MET A 182 2.92 -9.12 -8.71
C MET A 182 3.28 -9.67 -10.09
N LYS A 183 4.50 -10.16 -10.28
CA LYS A 183 4.93 -10.79 -11.53
C LYS A 183 4.23 -12.12 -11.80
N ALA A 184 3.96 -12.89 -10.76
CA ALA A 184 3.29 -14.19 -10.85
C ALA A 184 1.80 -14.08 -11.22
N GLY A 185 1.07 -13.14 -10.61
CA GLY A 185 -0.39 -13.06 -10.73
C GLY A 185 -0.92 -11.74 -11.27
N GLY A 186 -0.12 -10.67 -11.27
CA GLY A 186 -0.59 -9.33 -11.61
C GLY A 186 -0.75 -9.07 -13.09
N THR A 187 -1.70 -8.23 -13.45
CA THR A 187 -1.90 -7.78 -14.83
C THR A 187 -0.74 -6.89 -15.27
N LYS A 188 -0.20 -7.16 -16.45
CA LYS A 188 0.78 -6.29 -17.11
C LYS A 188 0.13 -4.98 -17.53
N ALA A 189 0.78 -3.87 -17.23
CA ALA A 189 0.36 -2.54 -17.64
C ALA A 189 1.58 -1.67 -17.98
N ARG A 190 1.37 -0.56 -18.68
CA ARG A 190 2.41 0.46 -18.84
C ARG A 190 2.24 1.51 -17.75
N HIS A 191 3.34 1.84 -17.09
CA HIS A 191 3.37 2.90 -16.09
C HIS A 191 2.99 4.24 -16.75
N PRO A 192 1.97 4.95 -16.24
CA PRO A 192 1.42 6.11 -16.94
C PRO A 192 2.38 7.30 -17.02
N LYS A 193 3.38 7.37 -16.12
CA LYS A 193 4.34 8.47 -16.03
C LYS A 193 5.57 8.26 -16.94
N ASN A 194 6.09 7.04 -17.07
CA ASN A 194 7.35 6.78 -17.78
C ASN A 194 7.25 5.69 -18.88
N GLY A 195 6.08 5.06 -19.03
CA GLY A 195 5.84 4.04 -20.07
C GLY A 195 6.48 2.67 -19.79
N GLU A 196 7.17 2.49 -18.67
CA GLU A 196 7.76 1.20 -18.29
C GLU A 196 6.71 0.11 -18.14
N LEU A 197 7.08 -1.13 -18.45
CA LEU A 197 6.21 -2.28 -18.22
C LEU A 197 6.22 -2.63 -16.72
N ILE A 198 5.06 -2.56 -16.10
CA ILE A 198 4.85 -2.91 -14.70
C ILE A 198 3.84 -4.03 -14.56
N HIS A 199 3.81 -4.67 -13.39
CA HIS A 199 2.76 -5.58 -13.00
C HIS A 199 1.95 -4.93 -11.88
N LEU A 200 0.63 -4.87 -12.06
CA LEU A 200 -0.27 -4.38 -11.02
C LEU A 200 -0.38 -5.43 -9.91
N PHE A 201 -0.77 -4.98 -8.71
CA PHE A 201 -1.05 -5.92 -7.64
C PHE A 201 -2.20 -6.84 -8.07
N PRO A 202 -2.06 -8.19 -7.93
CA PRO A 202 -3.07 -9.14 -8.38
C PRO A 202 -4.33 -9.04 -7.51
N ASN A 203 -5.50 -9.20 -8.13
CA ASN A 203 -6.73 -9.40 -7.40
C ASN A 203 -6.88 -10.85 -6.90
N ALA A 204 -7.94 -11.13 -6.15
CA ALA A 204 -8.16 -12.45 -5.56
C ALA A 204 -8.30 -13.55 -6.62
N GLU A 205 -9.10 -13.33 -7.67
CA GLU A 205 -9.35 -14.30 -8.74
C GLU A 205 -8.05 -14.63 -9.51
N GLN A 206 -7.22 -13.64 -9.75
CA GLN A 206 -5.92 -13.82 -10.40
C GLN A 206 -5.00 -14.73 -9.57
N LEU A 207 -4.99 -14.54 -8.24
CA LEU A 207 -4.16 -15.38 -7.34
C LEU A 207 -4.64 -16.82 -7.22
N LEU A 208 -5.95 -17.08 -7.41
CA LEU A 208 -6.46 -18.45 -7.41
C LEU A 208 -5.91 -19.27 -8.57
N THR A 209 -5.58 -18.64 -9.69
CA THR A 209 -5.09 -19.29 -10.92
C THR A 209 -3.59 -19.11 -11.16
N ALA A 210 -2.93 -18.18 -10.46
CA ALA A 210 -1.51 -17.87 -10.63
C ALA A 210 -0.60 -19.03 -10.24
N ASP A 211 0.53 -19.19 -10.90
CA ASP A 211 1.60 -20.08 -10.45
C ASP A 211 2.43 -19.39 -9.35
N LEU A 212 2.08 -19.67 -8.09
CA LEU A 212 2.80 -19.13 -6.93
C LEU A 212 4.12 -19.85 -6.64
N SER A 213 4.48 -20.93 -7.37
CA SER A 213 5.75 -21.64 -7.15
C SER A 213 6.97 -20.76 -7.49
N VAL A 214 6.78 -19.77 -8.35
CA VAL A 214 7.84 -18.81 -8.76
C VAL A 214 8.13 -17.74 -7.68
N VAL A 215 7.25 -17.60 -6.66
CA VAL A 215 7.49 -16.71 -5.52
C VAL A 215 8.40 -17.43 -4.51
N ARG A 216 9.55 -16.86 -4.21
CA ARG A 216 10.59 -17.46 -3.34
C ARG A 216 10.21 -17.46 -1.85
N THR A 217 9.05 -18.02 -1.56
CA THR A 217 8.52 -18.14 -0.19
C THR A 217 8.18 -19.59 0.16
N SER A 218 7.84 -19.86 1.42
CA SER A 218 7.49 -21.21 1.87
C SER A 218 6.12 -21.66 1.31
N GLU A 219 5.92 -22.97 1.20
CA GLU A 219 4.62 -23.53 0.80
C GLU A 219 3.48 -23.13 1.74
N SER A 220 3.78 -23.06 3.04
CA SER A 220 2.80 -22.59 4.04
C SER A 220 2.31 -21.15 3.72
N ARG A 221 3.20 -20.24 3.31
CA ARG A 221 2.79 -18.88 2.93
C ARG A 221 2.02 -18.84 1.62
N ARG A 222 2.39 -19.66 0.62
CA ARG A 222 1.62 -19.80 -0.63
C ARG A 222 0.21 -20.32 -0.36
N THR A 223 0.07 -21.30 0.55
CA THR A 223 -1.23 -21.80 1.02
C THR A 223 -2.03 -20.69 1.69
N ALA A 224 -1.42 -19.91 2.58
CA ALA A 224 -2.09 -18.76 3.22
C ALA A 224 -2.55 -17.72 2.21
N ILE A 225 -1.72 -17.38 1.21
CA ILE A 225 -2.08 -16.47 0.11
C ILE A 225 -3.31 -16.96 -0.65
N ARG A 226 -3.35 -18.26 -1.01
CA ARG A 226 -4.52 -18.85 -1.69
C ARG A 226 -5.76 -18.85 -0.83
N SER A 227 -5.63 -19.19 0.47
CA SER A 227 -6.76 -19.18 1.40
C SER A 227 -7.34 -17.78 1.56
N LEU A 228 -6.50 -16.75 1.67
CA LEU A 228 -6.97 -15.35 1.69
C LEU A 228 -7.63 -14.94 0.36
N ALA A 229 -7.06 -15.35 -0.77
CA ALA A 229 -7.65 -15.07 -2.07
C ALA A 229 -9.05 -15.71 -2.20
N MET A 230 -9.25 -16.92 -1.66
CA MET A 230 -10.59 -17.56 -1.61
C MET A 230 -11.57 -16.75 -0.77
N LEU A 231 -11.18 -16.34 0.46
CA LEU A 231 -12.04 -15.57 1.37
C LEU A 231 -12.42 -14.19 0.82
N VAL A 232 -11.58 -13.61 -0.04
CA VAL A 232 -11.90 -12.34 -0.71
C VAL A 232 -12.77 -12.59 -1.94
N ALA A 233 -12.47 -13.62 -2.73
CA ALA A 233 -13.22 -13.94 -3.94
C ALA A 233 -14.66 -14.40 -3.65
N ASP A 234 -14.91 -15.03 -2.50
CA ASP A 234 -16.24 -15.47 -2.07
C ASP A 234 -17.00 -14.41 -1.25
N GLY A 235 -16.41 -13.22 -1.02
CA GLY A 235 -17.03 -12.12 -0.30
C GLY A 235 -17.01 -12.27 1.23
N THR A 236 -16.30 -13.26 1.79
CA THR A 236 -16.17 -13.40 3.25
C THR A 236 -15.33 -12.28 3.86
N LEU A 237 -14.31 -11.78 3.14
CA LEU A 237 -13.49 -10.66 3.53
C LEU A 237 -13.61 -9.51 2.53
N GLU A 238 -14.23 -8.43 2.97
CA GLU A 238 -14.36 -7.18 2.23
C GLU A 238 -13.77 -6.02 3.05
N TRP A 239 -12.89 -5.20 2.46
CA TRP A 239 -12.28 -4.06 3.17
C TRP A 239 -13.16 -2.80 3.18
N GLU A 240 -14.12 -2.69 2.25
CA GLU A 240 -15.08 -1.58 2.21
C GLU A 240 -16.23 -1.80 3.18
N HIS A 241 -16.60 -3.07 3.41
CA HIS A 241 -17.60 -3.50 4.38
C HIS A 241 -16.99 -4.51 5.34
N PRO A 242 -16.09 -4.08 6.23
CA PRO A 242 -15.33 -5.01 7.06
C PRO A 242 -16.23 -5.74 8.05
N LEU A 243 -15.89 -7.00 8.31
CA LEU A 243 -16.48 -7.78 9.41
C LEU A 243 -16.31 -7.04 10.75
N PRO A 244 -17.23 -7.24 11.69
CA PRO A 244 -17.02 -6.78 13.06
C PRO A 244 -15.65 -7.22 13.59
N PRO A 245 -14.94 -6.41 14.41
CA PRO A 245 -13.55 -6.66 14.78
C PRO A 245 -13.28 -8.06 15.33
N LYS A 246 -14.20 -8.62 16.12
CA LYS A 246 -14.07 -9.97 16.69
C LYS A 246 -14.17 -11.05 15.61
N GLU A 247 -15.08 -10.90 14.67
CA GLU A 247 -15.29 -11.86 13.57
C GLU A 247 -14.14 -11.79 12.57
N LEU A 248 -13.66 -10.59 12.24
CA LEU A 248 -12.47 -10.38 11.41
C LEU A 248 -11.28 -11.16 11.96
N ARG A 249 -10.97 -11.00 13.25
CA ARG A 249 -9.88 -11.75 13.90
C ARG A 249 -10.08 -13.25 13.85
N LYS A 250 -11.31 -13.73 14.11
CA LYS A 250 -11.64 -15.16 14.03
C LYS A 250 -11.42 -15.69 12.62
N THR A 251 -11.85 -14.97 11.60
CA THR A 251 -11.68 -15.33 10.19
C THR A 251 -10.20 -15.38 9.81
N LEU A 252 -9.45 -14.33 10.14
CA LEU A 252 -8.01 -14.25 9.86
C LEU A 252 -7.23 -15.38 10.56
N LEU A 253 -7.49 -15.63 11.85
CA LEU A 253 -6.84 -16.71 12.61
C LEU A 253 -7.20 -18.10 12.12
N GLY A 254 -8.31 -18.26 11.39
CA GLY A 254 -8.69 -19.51 10.72
C GLY A 254 -7.82 -19.84 9.50
N VAL A 255 -7.07 -18.88 8.98
CA VAL A 255 -6.17 -19.08 7.82
C VAL A 255 -4.84 -19.69 8.30
N PRO A 256 -4.43 -20.86 7.79
CA PRO A 256 -3.15 -21.45 8.15
C PRO A 256 -1.98 -20.49 7.88
N GLY A 257 -1.12 -20.28 8.87
CA GLY A 257 0.03 -19.36 8.78
C GLY A 257 -0.27 -17.92 9.22
N ILE A 258 -1.51 -17.59 9.56
CA ILE A 258 -1.85 -16.32 10.19
C ILE A 258 -1.91 -16.50 11.72
N GLY A 259 -0.94 -15.92 12.40
CA GLY A 259 -0.89 -15.83 13.87
C GLY A 259 -1.51 -14.55 14.41
N ALA A 260 -1.55 -14.43 15.75
CA ALA A 260 -2.12 -13.29 16.46
C ALA A 260 -1.48 -11.94 16.03
N TRP A 261 -0.16 -11.91 15.81
CA TRP A 261 0.51 -10.69 15.33
C TRP A 261 -0.03 -10.26 13.96
N THR A 262 -0.07 -11.17 13.00
CA THR A 262 -0.55 -10.89 11.65
C THR A 262 -2.00 -10.43 11.66
N ALA A 263 -2.87 -11.11 12.43
CA ALA A 263 -4.28 -10.77 12.52
C ALA A 263 -4.50 -9.34 13.08
N GLU A 264 -3.79 -8.97 14.15
CA GLU A 264 -3.88 -7.63 14.75
C GLU A 264 -3.26 -6.55 13.85
N TYR A 265 -2.10 -6.84 13.23
CA TYR A 265 -1.45 -5.91 12.32
C TYR A 265 -2.31 -5.61 11.08
N VAL A 266 -2.90 -6.65 10.50
CA VAL A 266 -3.82 -6.53 9.36
C VAL A 266 -5.10 -5.80 9.77
N ALA A 267 -5.68 -6.09 10.95
CA ALA A 267 -6.85 -5.38 11.47
C ALA A 267 -6.55 -3.87 11.60
N MET A 268 -5.40 -3.51 12.15
CA MET A 268 -4.97 -2.14 12.36
C MET A 268 -4.74 -1.40 11.03
N ARG A 269 -3.95 -1.98 10.13
CA ARG A 269 -3.48 -1.29 8.93
C ARG A 269 -4.43 -1.44 7.73
N GLY A 270 -5.01 -2.62 7.57
CA GLY A 270 -5.83 -2.98 6.41
C GLY A 270 -7.32 -2.76 6.61
N PHE A 271 -7.81 -2.95 7.84
CA PHE A 271 -9.23 -2.83 8.19
C PHE A 271 -9.54 -1.67 9.14
N HIS A 272 -8.57 -0.82 9.41
CA HIS A 272 -8.70 0.46 10.12
C HIS A 272 -9.26 0.32 11.56
N ASP A 273 -8.97 -0.78 12.23
CA ASP A 273 -9.40 -0.99 13.62
C ASP A 273 -8.48 -0.19 14.56
N ASP A 274 -9.02 0.85 15.17
CA ASP A 274 -8.32 1.73 16.12
C ASP A 274 -7.97 1.04 17.44
N ASP A 275 -8.67 -0.06 17.77
CA ASP A 275 -8.39 -0.85 18.97
C ASP A 275 -7.53 -2.08 18.71
N ALA A 276 -7.02 -2.28 17.49
CA ALA A 276 -6.08 -3.34 17.18
C ALA A 276 -4.72 -3.11 17.85
N PHE A 277 -4.14 -4.16 18.44
CA PHE A 277 -2.85 -4.09 19.11
C PHE A 277 -2.06 -5.39 18.91
N PRO A 278 -0.99 -5.40 18.11
CA PRO A 278 -0.18 -6.60 17.85
C PRO A 278 0.75 -6.91 19.04
N ALA A 279 0.16 -7.34 20.17
CA ALA A 279 0.83 -7.55 21.45
C ALA A 279 2.02 -8.52 21.39
N THR A 280 2.11 -9.36 20.36
CA THR A 280 3.23 -10.29 20.16
C THR A 280 4.35 -9.70 19.31
N ASP A 281 4.23 -8.46 18.86
CA ASP A 281 5.28 -7.73 18.16
C ASP A 281 6.57 -7.62 19.00
N TYR A 282 7.71 -7.78 18.34
CA TYR A 282 8.99 -7.78 19.03
C TYR A 282 9.30 -6.43 19.69
N ALA A 283 9.18 -5.35 18.95
CA ALA A 283 9.50 -4.00 19.46
C ALA A 283 8.53 -3.58 20.57
N LEU A 284 7.22 -3.87 20.40
CA LEU A 284 6.22 -3.61 21.45
C LEU A 284 6.51 -4.41 22.72
N LYS A 285 6.88 -5.70 22.59
CA LYS A 285 7.30 -6.51 23.75
C LYS A 285 8.51 -5.95 24.47
N GLN A 286 9.53 -5.50 23.71
CA GLN A 286 10.71 -4.91 24.32
C GLN A 286 10.38 -3.62 25.05
N GLU A 287 9.54 -2.77 24.47
CA GLU A 287 9.16 -1.51 25.09
C GLU A 287 8.27 -1.73 26.33
N LEU A 288 7.28 -2.62 26.26
CA LEU A 288 6.45 -2.99 27.42
C LEU A 288 7.25 -3.70 28.53
N LYS A 289 8.32 -4.43 28.18
CA LYS A 289 9.23 -5.01 29.17
C LYS A 289 10.07 -3.92 29.86
N ARG A 290 10.49 -2.89 29.14
CA ARG A 290 11.26 -1.76 29.67
C ARG A 290 10.39 -0.86 30.55
N HIS A 291 9.11 -0.76 30.24
CA HIS A 291 8.11 0.06 30.90
C HIS A 291 6.93 -0.82 31.35
N ALA A 292 7.22 -1.66 32.39
CA ALA A 292 6.27 -2.67 32.85
C ALA A 292 5.00 -2.09 33.52
N GLU A 293 5.02 -0.80 33.85
CA GLU A 293 3.87 -0.05 34.38
C GLU A 293 2.82 0.30 33.32
N VAL A 294 3.15 0.20 32.04
CA VAL A 294 2.24 0.54 30.94
C VAL A 294 1.12 -0.49 30.79
N ASP A 295 -0.10 -0.02 30.86
CA ASP A 295 -1.29 -0.80 30.57
C ASP A 295 -2.05 -0.24 29.37
N VAL A 296 -1.79 -0.80 28.18
CA VAL A 296 -2.43 -0.38 26.92
C VAL A 296 -3.95 -0.56 26.90
N ASN A 297 -4.54 -1.31 27.87
CA ASN A 297 -5.99 -1.45 27.94
C ASN A 297 -6.68 -0.22 28.52
N ARG A 298 -5.95 0.65 29.22
CA ARG A 298 -6.47 1.93 29.73
C ARG A 298 -6.84 2.90 28.61
N VAL A 299 -6.21 2.77 27.44
CA VAL A 299 -6.40 3.68 26.30
C VAL A 299 -7.37 3.17 25.25
N ARG A 300 -8.17 2.14 25.58
CA ARG A 300 -9.21 1.68 24.67
C ARG A 300 -10.24 2.78 24.38
N PRO A 301 -10.73 2.84 23.13
CA PRO A 301 -10.50 1.96 21.97
C PRO A 301 -9.34 2.40 21.06
N TRP A 302 -8.33 3.09 21.57
CA TRP A 302 -7.24 3.72 20.79
C TRP A 302 -5.90 2.97 20.89
N ARG A 303 -5.92 1.65 21.07
CA ARG A 303 -4.69 0.87 21.25
C ARG A 303 -3.78 0.83 20.02
N ALA A 304 -4.31 1.04 18.80
CA ALA A 304 -3.51 1.21 17.60
C ALA A 304 -2.57 2.42 17.71
N TYR A 305 -3.04 3.52 18.26
CA TYR A 305 -2.22 4.70 18.53
C TYR A 305 -1.20 4.48 19.65
N ALA A 306 -1.55 3.69 20.66
CA ALA A 306 -0.58 3.25 21.66
C ALA A 306 0.55 2.42 21.03
N ALA A 307 0.22 1.51 20.10
CA ALA A 307 1.23 0.77 19.34
C ALA A 307 2.18 1.70 18.55
N ILE A 308 1.62 2.69 17.84
CA ILE A 308 2.40 3.70 17.10
C ILE A 308 3.34 4.47 18.05
N ALA A 309 2.85 4.91 19.21
CA ALA A 309 3.64 5.61 20.21
C ALA A 309 4.80 4.73 20.74
N LEU A 310 4.51 3.48 21.08
CA LEU A 310 5.51 2.53 21.59
C LEU A 310 6.55 2.18 20.53
N TRP A 311 6.17 1.97 19.26
CA TRP A 311 7.13 1.79 18.17
C TRP A 311 8.02 3.02 17.98
N LYS A 312 7.45 4.22 18.06
CA LYS A 312 8.22 5.47 18.00
C LYS A 312 9.24 5.55 19.13
N SER A 313 8.84 5.28 20.36
CA SER A 313 9.72 5.23 21.53
C SER A 313 10.82 4.19 21.39
N TYR A 314 10.48 2.99 20.91
CA TYR A 314 11.46 1.93 20.65
C TYR A 314 12.52 2.34 19.63
N ALA A 315 12.09 2.93 18.50
CA ALA A 315 12.98 3.41 17.45
C ALA A 315 13.94 4.49 17.98
N GLU A 316 13.45 5.45 18.77
CA GLU A 316 14.26 6.48 19.42
C GLU A 316 15.32 5.88 20.36
N ALA A 317 14.91 4.92 21.19
CA ALA A 317 15.81 4.25 22.12
C ALA A 317 16.91 3.43 21.41
N LYS A 318 16.66 3.01 20.16
CA LYS A 318 17.64 2.30 19.31
C LYS A 318 18.45 3.23 18.42
N GLY A 319 18.08 4.50 18.28
CA GLY A 319 18.68 5.43 17.31
C GLY A 319 18.45 4.98 15.86
N THR A 320 17.35 4.29 15.60
CA THR A 320 16.95 3.82 14.26
C THR A 320 15.87 4.71 13.67
N PRO A 321 15.74 4.75 12.34
CA PRO A 321 14.58 5.38 11.72
C PRO A 321 13.28 4.79 12.28
N TYR A 322 12.25 5.62 12.36
CA TYR A 322 10.94 5.16 12.75
C TYR A 322 10.37 4.26 11.64
N ASP A 323 10.35 2.98 11.92
CA ASP A 323 9.67 1.97 11.11
C ASP A 323 8.89 1.05 12.08
N PRO A 324 7.56 1.06 12.03
CA PRO A 324 6.74 0.26 12.93
C PRO A 324 6.73 -1.24 12.62
N VAL A 325 7.61 -1.71 11.75
CA VAL A 325 7.77 -3.13 11.41
C VAL A 325 9.26 -3.48 11.42
N VAL A 326 9.79 -3.72 12.60
CA VAL A 326 11.16 -4.25 12.77
C VAL A 326 11.11 -5.68 13.29
#